data_286ce57f082bcaab78581e9d0005194f
#
_entry.id   286ce57f082bcaab78581e9d0005194f
#
_cell.length_a   1.000
_cell.length_b   1.000
_cell.length_c   1.000
_cell.angle_alpha   90.00
_cell.angle_beta   90.00
_cell.angle_gamma   90.00
#
_symmetry.space_group_name_H-M   'P 1'
#
loop_
_entity.id
_entity.type
_entity.pdbx_description
1 polymer ?
#
loop_
_entity_poly.entity_id
_entity_poly.type
_entity_poly.pdbx_seq_one_letter_code
_entity_poly.pdbx_strand_id
1 'polypeptide(L)'
;MGGRGAYSYSSGSRKRSSSAPLNAYAVASLNRGIAKGTSTEAAIGRFREQLMDAKVEYSAYIDDAGYVHALGSTGKEGSTKVAPISAVAKQRDVSTVIHNHPHGGSDGRKWGGPFSEADLAYIASAHGATGGRVNRIVATSNEGTYSARVKRSVSGGQVRSAAKRADAAVSGKKYQSELAMWRAVNSAYASEFGKIGIEITFTEQKKKRSRLVTQKTGTY
;
A
#
# COMPACT_ATOMS: atom_id res chain seq x y z
N MET A 1 -20.93 4.49 2.69
CA MET A 1 -19.68 3.80 2.22
C MET A 1 -18.54 4.75 2.49
N GLY A 2 -17.71 4.47 3.52
CA GLY A 2 -16.57 5.27 3.90
C GLY A 2 -15.49 5.23 2.82
N GLY A 3 -15.17 6.40 2.27
CA GLY A 3 -14.07 6.54 1.33
C GLY A 3 -12.77 6.14 2.01
N ARG A 4 -12.05 5.19 1.41
CA ARG A 4 -10.67 4.93 1.76
C ARG A 4 -9.86 6.14 1.36
N GLY A 5 -9.01 6.60 2.25
CA GLY A 5 -8.23 7.80 2.04
C GLY A 5 -7.43 7.74 0.77
N ALA A 6 -7.69 8.71 -0.06
CA ALA A 6 -6.92 8.93 -1.26
C ALA A 6 -5.55 9.50 -0.90
N TYR A 7 -4.50 9.03 -1.56
CA TYR A 7 -3.28 9.82 -1.65
C TYR A 7 -3.65 11.19 -2.23
N SER A 8 -3.54 12.26 -1.45
CA SER A 8 -3.81 13.57 -2.01
C SER A 8 -2.66 13.96 -2.93
N TYR A 9 -2.87 13.81 -4.23
CA TYR A 9 -2.02 14.38 -5.24
C TYR A 9 -2.27 15.89 -5.28
N SER A 10 -1.37 16.67 -4.70
CA SER A 10 -1.36 18.11 -4.89
C SER A 10 -0.79 18.42 -6.27
N SER A 11 -1.64 18.70 -7.22
CA SER A 11 -1.27 19.37 -8.47
C SER A 11 -1.00 20.86 -8.19
N GLY A 12 0.05 21.12 -7.42
CA GLY A 12 0.50 22.46 -7.09
C GLY A 12 1.21 23.11 -8.29
N SER A 13 0.79 24.33 -8.62
CA SER A 13 1.36 25.25 -9.61
C SER A 13 2.90 25.25 -9.60
N ARG A 14 3.47 25.34 -10.81
CA ARG A 14 4.89 25.43 -11.12
C ARG A 14 5.60 26.56 -10.35
N LYS A 15 6.08 26.29 -9.13
CA LYS A 15 7.24 26.98 -8.58
C LYS A 15 8.41 25.98 -8.69
N ARG A 16 9.53 26.43 -9.28
CA ARG A 16 10.81 25.72 -9.24
C ARG A 16 11.20 25.53 -7.78
N SER A 17 10.76 24.45 -7.17
CA SER A 17 11.25 24.05 -5.87
C SER A 17 12.47 23.16 -6.09
N SER A 18 13.61 23.53 -5.52
CA SER A 18 14.68 22.58 -5.25
C SER A 18 14.05 21.43 -4.48
N SER A 19 13.84 20.29 -5.14
CA SER A 19 13.17 19.16 -4.48
C SER A 19 14.09 18.65 -3.38
N ALA A 20 13.61 18.74 -2.15
CA ALA A 20 14.26 18.13 -1.00
C ALA A 20 14.62 16.66 -1.29
N PRO A 21 15.68 16.12 -0.70
CA PRO A 21 16.00 14.70 -0.76
C PRO A 21 14.79 13.88 -0.31
N LEU A 22 14.60 12.68 -0.91
CA LEU A 22 13.45 11.84 -0.62
C LEU A 22 13.25 11.61 0.89
N ASN A 23 14.33 11.35 1.62
CA ASN A 23 14.28 11.13 3.08
C ASN A 23 13.93 12.38 3.91
N ALA A 24 13.94 13.58 3.35
CA ALA A 24 13.45 14.76 4.05
C ALA A 24 11.93 14.71 4.36
N TYR A 25 11.20 13.80 3.73
CA TYR A 25 9.79 13.54 4.00
C TYR A 25 9.57 12.45 5.07
N ALA A 26 10.65 11.88 5.60
CA ALA A 26 10.57 10.80 6.58
C ALA A 26 10.17 11.31 7.97
N VAL A 27 9.41 10.50 8.70
CA VAL A 27 9.19 10.66 10.14
C VAL A 27 10.34 9.97 10.87
N ALA A 28 11.23 10.75 11.47
CA ALA A 28 12.51 10.29 12.01
C ALA A 28 12.39 9.16 13.08
N SER A 29 11.30 9.13 13.84
CA SER A 29 11.12 8.19 14.96
C SER A 29 10.89 6.73 14.52
N LEU A 30 10.42 6.49 13.29
CA LEU A 30 10.03 5.15 12.82
C LEU A 30 11.10 4.48 11.93
N ASN A 31 12.17 5.19 11.59
CA ASN A 31 13.15 4.75 10.58
C ASN A 31 14.13 3.64 11.06
N ARG A 32 14.36 3.49 12.37
CA ARG A 32 15.51 2.71 12.87
C ARG A 32 15.46 1.21 12.60
N GLY A 33 14.28 0.61 12.49
CA GLY A 33 14.12 -0.83 12.24
C GLY A 33 13.73 -1.18 10.81
N ILE A 34 13.06 -0.24 10.11
CA ILE A 34 12.51 -0.47 8.77
C ILE A 34 13.56 -0.20 7.69
N ALA A 35 14.47 0.72 7.92
CA ALA A 35 15.38 1.27 6.90
C ALA A 35 16.54 0.35 6.46
N LYS A 36 16.69 -0.84 7.03
CA LYS A 36 17.78 -1.77 6.66
C LYS A 36 17.55 -2.39 5.28
N GLY A 37 18.52 -2.23 4.37
CA GLY A 37 18.52 -2.93 3.10
C GLY A 37 18.79 -4.44 3.27
N THR A 38 18.17 -5.25 2.47
CA THR A 38 18.50 -6.65 2.16
C THR A 38 17.85 -7.08 0.85
N SER A 39 16.56 -6.83 0.70
CA SER A 39 15.77 -6.99 -0.52
C SER A 39 14.44 -6.27 -0.36
N THR A 40 13.77 -5.97 -1.46
CA THR A 40 12.43 -5.37 -1.46
C THR A 40 11.43 -6.22 -0.67
N GLU A 41 11.45 -7.54 -0.79
CA GLU A 41 10.53 -8.42 -0.06
C GLU A 41 10.79 -8.43 1.45
N ALA A 42 12.07 -8.40 1.86
CA ALA A 42 12.42 -8.26 3.27
C ALA A 42 11.99 -6.91 3.85
N ALA A 43 12.09 -5.82 3.07
CA ALA A 43 11.59 -4.51 3.46
C ALA A 43 10.07 -4.50 3.64
N ILE A 44 9.32 -5.12 2.72
CA ILE A 44 7.86 -5.29 2.83
C ILE A 44 7.51 -6.06 4.12
N GLY A 45 8.23 -7.13 4.41
CA GLY A 45 8.03 -7.92 5.64
C GLY A 45 8.23 -7.09 6.90
N ARG A 46 9.33 -6.32 6.99
CA ARG A 46 9.63 -5.43 8.13
C ARG A 46 8.58 -4.32 8.28
N PHE A 47 8.23 -3.67 7.17
CA PHE A 47 7.20 -2.62 7.16
C PHE A 47 5.88 -3.17 7.71
N ARG A 48 5.46 -4.32 7.20
CA ARG A 48 4.25 -5.00 7.67
C ARG A 48 4.31 -5.35 9.14
N GLU A 49 5.38 -5.98 9.61
CA GLU A 49 5.54 -6.40 11.00
C GLU A 49 5.45 -5.23 11.98
N GLN A 50 5.99 -4.08 11.61
CA GLN A 50 6.00 -2.91 12.50
C GLN A 50 4.74 -2.04 12.41
N LEU A 51 4.04 -2.02 11.27
CA LEU A 51 2.95 -1.08 11.02
C LEU A 51 1.58 -1.75 10.78
N MET A 52 1.50 -3.08 10.80
CA MET A 52 0.26 -3.81 10.58
C MET A 52 -0.85 -3.40 11.57
N ASP A 53 -0.50 -3.16 12.83
CA ASP A 53 -1.43 -2.79 13.90
C ASP A 53 -1.48 -1.27 14.16
N ALA A 54 -0.82 -0.48 13.31
CA ALA A 54 -0.86 0.97 13.41
C ALA A 54 -2.30 1.49 13.18
N LYS A 55 -2.70 2.47 14.01
CA LYS A 55 -4.05 3.07 13.93
C LYS A 55 -4.15 4.15 12.85
N VAL A 56 -3.03 4.55 12.28
CA VAL A 56 -2.94 5.54 11.22
C VAL A 56 -2.20 4.98 10.02
N GLU A 57 -2.45 5.54 8.87
CA GLU A 57 -1.80 5.14 7.64
C GLU A 57 -0.40 5.73 7.53
N TYR A 58 0.57 4.89 7.22
CA TYR A 58 1.95 5.23 6.88
C TYR A 58 2.23 4.86 5.45
N SER A 59 3.10 5.62 4.80
CA SER A 59 3.60 5.30 3.46
C SER A 59 5.10 5.48 3.38
N ALA A 60 5.72 4.76 2.46
CA ALA A 60 7.15 4.83 2.18
C ALA A 60 7.44 4.43 0.74
N TYR A 61 8.71 4.58 0.34
CA TYR A 61 9.27 4.01 -0.88
C TYR A 61 10.34 2.99 -0.52
N ILE A 62 10.47 1.96 -1.34
CA ILE A 62 11.49 0.93 -1.19
C ILE A 62 12.35 0.91 -2.44
N ASP A 63 13.68 0.91 -2.26
CA ASP A 63 14.63 0.73 -3.34
C ASP A 63 14.92 -0.76 -3.62
N ASP A 64 15.67 -1.04 -4.68
CA ASP A 64 15.98 -2.39 -5.11
C ASP A 64 16.86 -3.16 -4.11
N ALA A 65 17.62 -2.43 -3.27
CA ALA A 65 18.43 -3.00 -2.20
C ALA A 65 17.62 -3.21 -0.90
N GLY A 66 16.33 -2.85 -0.88
CA GLY A 66 15.44 -3.04 0.27
C GLY A 66 15.59 -1.99 1.37
N TYR A 67 16.15 -0.82 1.07
CA TYR A 67 16.08 0.32 1.97
C TYR A 67 14.72 1.02 1.83
N VAL A 68 14.20 1.49 2.97
CA VAL A 68 12.94 2.23 3.05
C VAL A 68 13.22 3.72 3.16
N HIS A 69 12.61 4.49 2.28
CA HIS A 69 12.81 5.94 2.15
C HIS A 69 11.50 6.68 2.39
N ALA A 70 11.61 7.90 2.90
CA ALA A 70 10.49 8.84 3.07
C ALA A 70 9.30 8.25 3.85
N LEU A 71 9.56 7.40 4.85
CA LEU A 71 8.52 6.88 5.73
C LEU A 71 7.79 8.02 6.43
N GLY A 72 6.50 8.16 6.20
CA GLY A 72 5.71 9.25 6.71
C GLY A 72 4.26 8.89 6.98
N SER A 73 3.58 9.75 7.74
CA SER A 73 2.16 9.68 8.01
C SER A 73 1.57 11.07 8.17
N THR A 74 0.29 11.23 7.88
CA THR A 74 -0.48 12.46 8.21
C THR A 74 -1.23 12.33 9.54
N GLY A 75 -1.08 11.21 10.24
CA GLY A 75 -1.82 10.93 11.48
C GLY A 75 -3.30 10.58 11.26
N LYS A 76 -3.70 10.24 10.03
CA LYS A 76 -5.07 9.88 9.69
C LYS A 76 -5.21 8.38 9.46
N GLU A 77 -6.39 7.83 9.79
CA GLU A 77 -6.70 6.40 9.68
C GLU A 77 -6.83 5.92 8.24
N GLY A 78 -7.23 6.75 7.32
CA GLY A 78 -7.58 6.35 5.96
C GLY A 78 -6.93 7.19 4.87
N SER A 79 -5.85 7.92 5.21
CA SER A 79 -5.08 8.65 4.22
C SER A 79 -3.68 8.96 4.71
N THR A 80 -2.71 8.85 3.84
CA THR A 80 -1.35 9.29 4.10
C THR A 80 -0.84 10.19 2.99
N LYS A 81 0.19 10.97 3.29
CA LYS A 81 0.86 11.83 2.32
C LYS A 81 2.20 11.21 1.97
N VAL A 82 2.36 10.82 0.72
CA VAL A 82 3.64 10.34 0.18
C VAL A 82 4.51 11.49 -0.30
N ALA A 83 5.82 11.26 -0.39
CA ALA A 83 6.71 12.21 -1.03
C ALA A 83 6.28 12.46 -2.49
N PRO A 84 6.47 13.68 -3.02
CA PRO A 84 6.06 14.01 -4.38
C PRO A 84 6.75 13.11 -5.42
N ILE A 85 6.02 12.72 -6.47
CA ILE A 85 6.58 11.91 -7.57
C ILE A 85 7.84 12.55 -8.17
N SER A 86 7.92 13.88 -8.21
CA SER A 86 9.11 14.61 -8.67
C SER A 86 10.36 14.36 -7.82
N ALA A 87 10.19 14.10 -6.52
CA ALA A 87 11.29 13.70 -5.64
C ALA A 87 11.71 12.25 -5.89
N VAL A 88 10.74 11.37 -6.09
CA VAL A 88 10.96 9.94 -6.40
C VAL A 88 11.61 9.76 -7.77
N ALA A 89 11.21 10.57 -8.76
CA ALA A 89 11.75 10.50 -10.13
C ALA A 89 13.27 10.74 -10.18
N LYS A 90 13.83 11.43 -9.18
CA LYS A 90 15.28 11.69 -9.06
C LYS A 90 16.06 10.53 -8.41
N GLN A 91 15.39 9.60 -7.76
CA GLN A 91 16.02 8.44 -7.12
C GLN A 91 16.05 7.28 -8.10
N ARG A 92 17.24 6.84 -8.50
CA ARG A 92 17.38 5.84 -9.57
C ARG A 92 17.01 4.43 -9.14
N ASP A 93 17.11 4.12 -7.85
CA ASP A 93 17.01 2.76 -7.34
C ASP A 93 15.64 2.43 -6.71
N VAL A 94 14.76 3.44 -6.58
CA VAL A 94 13.42 3.24 -6.01
C VAL A 94 12.49 2.64 -7.06
N SER A 95 11.88 1.50 -6.74
CA SER A 95 10.97 0.78 -7.63
C SER A 95 9.59 0.49 -7.04
N THR A 96 9.45 0.56 -5.71
CA THR A 96 8.24 0.15 -5.00
C THR A 96 7.74 1.26 -4.07
N VAL A 97 6.42 1.46 -4.07
CA VAL A 97 5.68 2.25 -3.08
C VAL A 97 5.02 1.30 -2.09
N ILE A 98 5.02 1.63 -0.81
CA ILE A 98 4.36 0.81 0.22
C ILE A 98 3.58 1.68 1.19
N HIS A 99 2.43 1.16 1.67
CA HIS A 99 1.65 1.75 2.75
C HIS A 99 0.96 0.64 3.55
N ASN A 100 0.45 0.97 4.75
CA ASN A 100 -0.41 0.08 5.50
C ASN A 100 -1.86 0.55 5.39
N HIS A 101 -2.78 -0.40 5.44
CA HIS A 101 -4.21 -0.15 5.63
C HIS A 101 -4.56 -0.44 7.09
N PRO A 102 -4.83 0.59 7.91
CA PRO A 102 -5.23 0.42 9.30
C PRO A 102 -6.54 -0.34 9.43
N HIS A 103 -6.71 -1.01 10.57
CA HIS A 103 -7.93 -1.68 10.98
C HIS A 103 -8.31 -1.28 12.41
N GLY A 104 -9.56 -1.54 12.82
CA GLY A 104 -10.06 -1.15 14.13
C GLY A 104 -10.14 0.36 14.33
N GLY A 105 -10.37 1.10 13.26
CA GLY A 105 -10.55 2.54 13.27
C GLY A 105 -11.94 2.99 13.70
N SER A 106 -12.21 4.29 13.59
CA SER A 106 -13.47 4.93 13.99
C SER A 106 -14.69 4.41 13.22
N ASP A 107 -14.49 3.84 12.03
CA ASP A 107 -15.53 3.22 11.21
C ASP A 107 -15.83 1.75 11.58
N GLY A 108 -15.18 1.21 12.60
CA GLY A 108 -15.42 -0.13 13.13
C GLY A 108 -14.94 -1.27 12.23
N ARG A 109 -14.18 -1.00 11.15
CA ARG A 109 -13.67 -2.04 10.25
C ARG A 109 -12.75 -3.02 10.99
N LYS A 110 -12.90 -4.31 10.71
CA LYS A 110 -12.05 -5.36 11.29
C LYS A 110 -10.81 -5.63 10.45
N TRP A 111 -10.82 -5.26 9.18
CA TRP A 111 -9.80 -5.57 8.18
C TRP A 111 -9.41 -4.31 7.42
N GLY A 112 -8.14 -4.20 7.04
CA GLY A 112 -7.66 -3.04 6.28
C GLY A 112 -8.23 -2.95 4.87
N GLY A 113 -8.44 -4.09 4.24
CA GLY A 113 -9.02 -4.21 2.89
C GLY A 113 -8.05 -3.92 1.75
N PRO A 114 -8.48 -4.17 0.49
CA PRO A 114 -7.66 -4.03 -0.73
C PRO A 114 -7.42 -2.56 -1.12
N PHE A 115 -6.70 -2.36 -2.23
CA PHE A 115 -6.44 -1.06 -2.83
C PHE A 115 -7.72 -0.27 -3.13
N SER A 116 -7.62 1.06 -3.01
CA SER A 116 -8.57 2.03 -3.55
C SER A 116 -8.23 2.40 -5.01
N GLU A 117 -9.16 3.07 -5.71
CA GLU A 117 -8.87 3.71 -7.00
C GLU A 117 -7.66 4.66 -6.91
N ALA A 118 -7.57 5.42 -5.81
CA ALA A 118 -6.51 6.42 -5.63
C ALA A 118 -5.12 5.77 -5.52
N ASP A 119 -4.99 4.62 -4.88
CA ASP A 119 -3.73 3.86 -4.81
C ASP A 119 -3.26 3.45 -6.20
N LEU A 120 -4.19 2.94 -7.01
CA LEU A 120 -3.89 2.47 -8.36
C LEU A 120 -3.66 3.62 -9.34
N ALA A 121 -4.34 4.75 -9.16
CA ALA A 121 -4.07 5.98 -9.91
C ALA A 121 -2.69 6.55 -9.56
N TYR A 122 -2.31 6.50 -8.28
CA TYR A 122 -1.00 6.95 -7.84
C TYR A 122 0.12 6.14 -8.49
N ILE A 123 0.06 4.81 -8.43
CA ILE A 123 1.12 3.96 -9.02
C ILE A 123 1.17 4.08 -10.54
N ALA A 124 0.04 4.22 -11.22
CA ALA A 124 0.02 4.47 -12.67
C ALA A 124 0.71 5.79 -13.04
N SER A 125 0.46 6.85 -12.25
CA SER A 125 1.11 8.16 -12.43
C SER A 125 2.60 8.11 -12.12
N ALA A 126 3.01 7.42 -11.05
CA ALA A 126 4.41 7.24 -10.68
C ALA A 126 5.17 6.44 -11.74
N HIS A 127 4.56 5.38 -12.28
CA HIS A 127 5.11 4.61 -13.39
C HIS A 127 5.38 5.50 -14.61
N GLY A 128 4.40 6.29 -15.04
CA GLY A 128 4.58 7.20 -16.16
C GLY A 128 5.67 8.25 -15.94
N ALA A 129 5.67 8.90 -14.77
CA ALA A 129 6.62 9.95 -14.44
C ALA A 129 8.07 9.45 -14.24
N THR A 130 8.27 8.17 -13.96
CA THR A 130 9.59 7.56 -13.75
C THR A 130 10.07 6.67 -14.90
N GLY A 131 9.40 6.74 -16.05
CA GLY A 131 9.71 5.89 -17.21
C GLY A 131 9.58 4.40 -16.94
N GLY A 132 8.62 4.01 -16.10
CA GLY A 132 8.34 2.61 -15.77
C GLY A 132 9.14 2.05 -14.59
N ARG A 133 10.08 2.80 -14.02
CA ARG A 133 10.94 2.32 -12.92
C ARG A 133 10.15 2.06 -11.64
N VAL A 134 9.35 3.02 -11.18
CA VAL A 134 8.43 2.81 -10.07
C VAL A 134 7.18 2.14 -10.62
N ASN A 135 7.10 0.84 -10.48
CA ASN A 135 6.07 0.02 -11.11
C ASN A 135 5.24 -0.83 -10.14
N ARG A 136 5.55 -0.77 -8.85
CA ARG A 136 4.87 -1.59 -7.83
C ARG A 136 4.35 -0.74 -6.70
N ILE A 137 3.12 -1.00 -6.26
CA ILE A 137 2.58 -0.52 -4.99
C ILE A 137 2.16 -1.72 -4.14
N VAL A 138 2.41 -1.61 -2.84
CA VAL A 138 2.09 -2.64 -1.85
C VAL A 138 1.25 -2.02 -0.75
N ALA A 139 0.14 -2.66 -0.39
CA ALA A 139 -0.63 -2.34 0.80
C ALA A 139 -0.54 -3.50 1.79
N THR A 140 -0.09 -3.22 3.01
CA THR A 140 -0.05 -4.21 4.09
C THR A 140 -1.22 -4.02 5.03
N SER A 141 -1.84 -5.11 5.44
CA SER A 141 -3.00 -5.12 6.33
C SER A 141 -2.95 -6.33 7.25
N ASN A 142 -3.84 -6.38 8.23
CA ASN A 142 -3.92 -7.51 9.16
C ASN A 142 -4.38 -8.82 8.48
N GLU A 143 -5.13 -8.77 7.39
CA GLU A 143 -5.53 -9.96 6.63
C GLU A 143 -4.45 -10.47 5.67
N GLY A 144 -3.54 -9.60 5.24
CA GLY A 144 -2.49 -10.00 4.30
C GLY A 144 -1.75 -8.83 3.65
N THR A 145 -1.19 -9.11 2.49
CA THR A 145 -0.45 -8.13 1.69
C THR A 145 -1.03 -8.10 0.28
N TYR A 146 -1.46 -6.92 -0.14
CA TYR A 146 -1.88 -6.63 -1.51
C TYR A 146 -0.70 -6.05 -2.29
N SER A 147 -0.50 -6.48 -3.53
CA SER A 147 0.53 -5.94 -4.40
C SER A 147 -0.07 -5.67 -5.77
N ALA A 148 0.14 -4.47 -6.30
CA ALA A 148 -0.22 -4.11 -7.67
C ALA A 148 1.04 -3.74 -8.46
N ARG A 149 1.19 -4.30 -9.66
CA ARG A 149 2.32 -4.06 -10.54
C ARG A 149 1.84 -3.51 -11.89
N VAL A 150 2.36 -2.37 -12.28
CA VAL A 150 2.10 -1.76 -13.58
C VAL A 150 3.03 -2.37 -14.62
N LYS A 151 2.46 -2.97 -15.67
CA LYS A 151 3.19 -3.66 -16.75
C LYS A 151 3.36 -2.80 -18.02
N ARG A 152 2.56 -1.76 -18.16
CA ARG A 152 2.58 -0.81 -19.29
C ARG A 152 2.01 0.53 -18.85
N SER A 153 2.22 1.56 -19.62
CA SER A 153 1.62 2.87 -19.34
C SER A 153 0.09 2.81 -19.31
N VAL A 154 -0.48 3.38 -18.27
CA VAL A 154 -1.93 3.43 -17.99
C VAL A 154 -2.32 4.86 -17.70
N SER A 155 -3.33 5.36 -18.41
CA SER A 155 -3.86 6.70 -18.19
C SER A 155 -4.81 6.77 -17.00
N GLY A 156 -4.95 7.94 -16.37
CA GLY A 156 -5.91 8.15 -15.30
C GLY A 156 -7.37 7.87 -15.70
N GLY A 157 -7.72 8.08 -16.99
CA GLY A 157 -9.04 7.73 -17.53
C GLY A 157 -9.28 6.21 -17.52
N GLN A 158 -8.27 5.43 -17.89
CA GLN A 158 -8.35 3.97 -17.85
C GLN A 158 -8.48 3.46 -16.41
N VAL A 159 -7.73 4.04 -15.46
CA VAL A 159 -7.84 3.70 -14.02
C VAL A 159 -9.25 3.94 -13.51
N ARG A 160 -9.81 5.16 -13.71
CA ARG A 160 -11.20 5.48 -13.29
C ARG A 160 -12.23 4.54 -13.90
N SER A 161 -12.10 4.24 -15.19
CA SER A 161 -13.03 3.34 -15.88
C SER A 161 -12.94 1.90 -15.36
N ALA A 162 -11.75 1.40 -15.07
CA ALA A 162 -11.55 0.07 -14.48
C ALA A 162 -12.11 0.01 -13.05
N ALA A 163 -11.85 1.02 -12.22
CA ALA A 163 -12.40 1.11 -10.86
C ALA A 163 -13.93 1.12 -10.87
N LYS A 164 -14.54 1.97 -11.73
CA LYS A 164 -16.01 2.02 -11.86
C LYS A 164 -16.62 0.66 -12.24
N ARG A 165 -15.99 -0.09 -13.16
CA ARG A 165 -16.49 -1.42 -13.52
C ARG A 165 -16.29 -2.43 -12.39
N ALA A 166 -15.16 -2.38 -11.68
CA ALA A 166 -14.89 -3.26 -10.54
C ALA A 166 -15.89 -3.00 -9.39
N ASP A 167 -16.15 -1.72 -9.08
CA ASP A 167 -17.13 -1.34 -8.06
C ASP A 167 -18.55 -1.76 -8.44
N ALA A 168 -18.94 -1.59 -9.70
CA ALA A 168 -20.24 -2.04 -10.21
C ALA A 168 -20.40 -3.57 -10.09
N ALA A 169 -19.32 -4.33 -10.30
CA ALA A 169 -19.34 -5.78 -10.19
C ALA A 169 -19.62 -6.31 -8.76
N VAL A 170 -19.38 -5.50 -7.73
CA VAL A 170 -19.56 -5.88 -6.31
C VAL A 170 -20.68 -5.10 -5.61
N SER A 171 -21.13 -3.99 -6.19
CA SER A 171 -22.17 -3.14 -5.65
C SER A 171 -23.50 -3.89 -5.50
N GLY A 172 -24.21 -3.62 -4.41
CA GLY A 172 -25.53 -4.21 -4.12
C GLY A 172 -25.51 -5.69 -3.72
N LYS A 173 -24.36 -6.36 -3.73
CA LYS A 173 -24.23 -7.76 -3.32
C LYS A 173 -24.18 -7.88 -1.79
N LYS A 174 -24.81 -8.94 -1.28
CA LYS A 174 -24.70 -9.33 0.13
C LYS A 174 -23.52 -10.29 0.33
N TYR A 175 -22.76 -10.10 1.39
CA TYR A 175 -21.61 -10.93 1.74
C TYR A 175 -21.79 -11.52 3.13
N GLN A 176 -21.28 -12.73 3.34
CA GLN A 176 -21.37 -13.45 4.62
C GLN A 176 -20.50 -12.78 5.71
N SER A 177 -19.47 -12.03 5.32
CA SER A 177 -18.57 -11.33 6.23
C SER A 177 -17.88 -10.17 5.51
N GLU A 178 -17.32 -9.23 6.30
CA GLU A 178 -16.47 -8.16 5.79
C GLU A 178 -15.28 -8.72 4.99
N LEU A 179 -14.63 -9.78 5.48
CA LEU A 179 -13.52 -10.41 4.78
C LEU A 179 -13.94 -11.00 3.42
N ALA A 180 -15.12 -11.62 3.35
CA ALA A 180 -15.68 -12.12 2.08
C ALA A 180 -15.95 -10.98 1.10
N MET A 181 -16.44 -9.83 1.60
CA MET A 181 -16.63 -8.62 0.81
C MET A 181 -15.27 -8.12 0.26
N TRP A 182 -14.23 -8.02 1.10
CA TRP A 182 -12.91 -7.54 0.67
C TRP A 182 -12.25 -8.46 -0.36
N ARG A 183 -12.44 -9.77 -0.22
CA ARG A 183 -11.97 -10.74 -1.23
C ARG A 183 -12.68 -10.55 -2.56
N ALA A 184 -13.98 -10.31 -2.55
CA ALA A 184 -14.74 -10.04 -3.77
C ALA A 184 -14.32 -8.72 -4.44
N VAL A 185 -14.12 -7.66 -3.65
CA VAL A 185 -13.61 -6.37 -4.15
C VAL A 185 -12.24 -6.56 -4.77
N ASN A 186 -11.30 -7.23 -4.07
CA ASN A 186 -9.97 -7.48 -4.61
C ASN A 186 -10.01 -8.28 -5.91
N SER A 187 -10.85 -9.29 -6.00
CA SER A 187 -11.03 -10.10 -7.22
C SER A 187 -11.56 -9.27 -8.39
N ALA A 188 -12.55 -8.40 -8.14
CA ALA A 188 -13.10 -7.52 -9.16
C ALA A 188 -12.06 -6.51 -9.65
N TYR A 189 -11.30 -5.92 -8.72
CA TYR A 189 -10.21 -5.01 -9.06
C TYR A 189 -9.11 -5.74 -9.84
N ALA A 190 -8.67 -6.91 -9.39
CA ALA A 190 -7.66 -7.70 -10.12
C ALA A 190 -8.10 -8.02 -11.56
N SER A 191 -9.37 -8.38 -11.76
CA SER A 191 -9.93 -8.64 -13.09
C SER A 191 -9.93 -7.39 -13.98
N GLU A 192 -10.51 -6.28 -13.50
CA GLU A 192 -10.67 -5.08 -14.32
C GLU A 192 -9.36 -4.35 -14.57
N PHE A 193 -8.48 -4.29 -13.58
CA PHE A 193 -7.18 -3.65 -13.70
C PHE A 193 -6.19 -4.50 -14.52
N GLY A 194 -6.30 -5.83 -14.47
CA GLY A 194 -5.54 -6.72 -15.35
C GLY A 194 -5.76 -6.43 -16.84
N LYS A 195 -6.98 -6.09 -17.24
CA LYS A 195 -7.31 -5.71 -18.64
C LYS A 195 -6.56 -4.47 -19.11
N ILE A 196 -6.23 -3.55 -18.23
CA ILE A 196 -5.50 -2.33 -18.56
C ILE A 196 -3.99 -2.40 -18.27
N GLY A 197 -3.48 -3.53 -17.78
CA GLY A 197 -2.05 -3.77 -17.57
C GLY A 197 -1.57 -3.45 -16.15
N ILE A 198 -2.46 -3.44 -15.15
CA ILE A 198 -2.12 -3.42 -13.72
C ILE A 198 -2.49 -4.77 -13.11
N GLU A 199 -1.48 -5.57 -12.81
CA GLU A 199 -1.64 -6.89 -12.19
C GLU A 199 -1.76 -6.73 -10.68
N ILE A 200 -2.86 -7.23 -10.09
CA ILE A 200 -3.10 -7.19 -8.65
C ILE A 200 -3.06 -8.59 -8.08
N THR A 201 -2.29 -8.78 -7.01
CA THR A 201 -2.16 -10.03 -6.27
C THR A 201 -2.44 -9.82 -4.79
N PHE A 202 -2.88 -10.87 -4.10
CA PHE A 202 -3.08 -10.89 -2.66
C PHE A 202 -2.41 -12.10 -2.05
N THR A 203 -1.62 -11.86 -1.00
CA THR A 203 -1.00 -12.93 -0.20
C THR A 203 -1.61 -12.89 1.20
N GLU A 204 -2.37 -13.93 1.53
CA GLU A 204 -3.03 -14.03 2.84
C GLU A 204 -2.02 -14.20 3.97
N GLN A 205 -2.27 -13.55 5.09
CA GLN A 205 -1.47 -13.77 6.30
C GLN A 205 -1.80 -15.13 6.90
N LYS A 206 -0.84 -16.04 6.88
CA LYS A 206 -0.94 -17.28 7.67
C LYS A 206 -0.90 -16.91 9.15
N LYS A 207 -1.96 -17.22 9.91
CA LYS A 207 -1.92 -17.12 11.37
C LYS A 207 -0.73 -17.93 11.87
N LYS A 208 0.21 -17.32 12.56
CA LYS A 208 1.23 -18.07 13.31
C LYS A 208 0.45 -18.95 14.29
N ARG A 209 0.46 -20.27 14.09
CA ARG A 209 -0.02 -21.20 15.12
C ARG A 209 0.84 -20.92 16.35
N SER A 210 0.24 -20.36 17.40
CA SER A 210 0.88 -20.31 18.71
C SER A 210 1.16 -21.75 19.10
N ARG A 211 2.43 -22.15 19.10
CA ARG A 211 2.85 -23.36 19.80
C ARG A 211 2.60 -23.07 21.28
N LEU A 212 1.51 -23.59 21.80
CA LEU A 212 1.37 -23.78 23.24
C LEU A 212 2.55 -24.67 23.67
N VAL A 213 3.57 -24.04 24.24
CA VAL A 213 4.61 -24.75 24.97
C VAL A 213 3.93 -25.20 26.27
N THR A 214 3.42 -26.42 26.28
CA THR A 214 3.00 -27.09 27.50
C THR A 214 4.27 -27.31 28.33
N GLN A 215 4.56 -26.39 29.27
CA GLN A 215 5.51 -26.67 30.32
C GLN A 215 4.95 -27.84 31.14
N LYS A 216 5.53 -29.03 30.96
CA LYS A 216 5.37 -30.12 31.91
C LYS A 216 6.00 -29.64 33.22
N THR A 217 5.16 -29.24 34.18
CA THR A 217 5.56 -29.11 35.58
C THR A 217 5.89 -30.53 36.06
N GLY A 218 7.18 -30.84 36.11
CA GLY A 218 7.66 -32.02 36.82
C GLY A 218 7.49 -31.79 38.31
N THR A 219 6.62 -32.55 38.91
CA THR A 219 6.55 -32.75 40.35
C THR A 219 7.70 -33.68 40.77
N TYR A 220 8.55 -33.20 41.64
CA TYR A 220 9.45 -34.01 42.47
C TYR A 220 8.79 -34.20 43.82
#